data_9788e8c961d77d3d698694e6a88451bd
#
_entry.id   9788e8c961d77d3d698694e6a88451bd
#
_cell.length_a   1.000
_cell.length_b   1.000
_cell.length_c   1.000
_cell.angle_alpha   90.00
_cell.angle_beta   90.00
_cell.angle_gamma   90.00
#
_symmetry.space_group_name_H-M   'P 1'
#
loop_
_entity.id
_entity.type
_entity.pdbx_description
1 polymer ?
#
loop_
_entity_poly.entity_id
_entity_poly.type
_entity_poly.pdbx_seq_one_letter_code
_entity_poly.pdbx_strand_id
1 'polypeptide(L)'
;MKGKGVSGGALTVINAIATGFGSAFGIGLTTSAEVVLVDEPGVTLSVNGHEADAGFAKGLLEGFKESFPESEFKGADVKTQSDIPQSKGLKSSSAAANAILLAAADASGIEADSLDLVRIGAKASIACGVSVTGAFDDASACMLGGLVFTDNRNMRLIEHRKMPEEFAVVIHIPDGEIPTLAFPKDKFKARSKEVEAAFEKAVSGDVFSAIYENGRCVGESIGIGTITADKALAAKASAAGISGTGPATGILVKKENLASFLDIFEEKNCIITTVRNP
;
A
#
# COMPACT_ATOMS: atom_id res chain seq x y z
N MET A 1 1.71 -7.79 -27.85
CA MET A 1 2.15 -8.82 -26.88
C MET A 1 1.30 -8.69 -25.62
N LYS A 2 1.11 -9.80 -24.86
CA LYS A 2 0.16 -9.81 -23.72
C LYS A 2 0.86 -10.37 -22.49
N GLY A 3 0.70 -9.71 -21.35
CA GLY A 3 1.25 -10.14 -20.07
C GLY A 3 0.29 -9.94 -18.92
N LYS A 4 0.63 -10.56 -17.78
CA LYS A 4 -0.15 -10.53 -16.55
C LYS A 4 0.73 -10.23 -15.35
N GLY A 5 0.19 -9.53 -14.36
CA GLY A 5 0.85 -9.23 -13.11
C GLY A 5 -0.13 -9.22 -11.95
N VAL A 6 0.34 -9.58 -10.77
CA VAL A 6 -0.45 -9.55 -9.54
C VAL A 6 0.39 -8.93 -8.43
N SER A 7 -0.21 -8.03 -7.66
CA SER A 7 0.41 -7.43 -6.49
C SER A 7 -0.56 -7.43 -5.32
N GLY A 8 -0.06 -7.57 -4.10
CA GLY A 8 -0.88 -7.51 -2.90
C GLY A 8 -1.18 -6.08 -2.46
N GLY A 9 -2.13 -5.93 -1.54
CA GLY A 9 -2.30 -4.73 -0.74
C GLY A 9 -1.33 -4.70 0.43
N ALA A 10 -1.33 -3.59 1.17
CA ALA A 10 -0.52 -3.46 2.36
C ALA A 10 -1.19 -2.59 3.44
N LEU A 11 -0.72 -2.75 4.67
CA LEU A 11 -1.07 -1.90 5.81
C LEU A 11 0.16 -1.18 6.33
N THR A 12 -0.01 0.09 6.69
CA THR A 12 1.07 0.92 7.22
C THR A 12 1.43 0.51 8.66
N VAL A 13 2.72 0.42 8.91
CA VAL A 13 3.30 0.43 10.26
C VAL A 13 3.73 1.85 10.60
N ILE A 14 4.51 2.49 9.73
CA ILE A 14 4.99 3.87 9.87
C ILE A 14 4.74 4.64 8.58
N ASN A 15 4.10 5.80 8.69
CA ASN A 15 3.82 6.67 7.56
C ASN A 15 5.02 7.57 7.23
N ALA A 16 5.57 7.44 6.04
CA ALA A 16 6.78 8.15 5.61
C ALA A 16 6.62 9.66 5.41
N ILE A 17 5.40 10.21 5.40
CA ILE A 17 5.14 11.64 5.12
C ILE A 17 5.85 12.55 6.15
N ALA A 18 5.96 12.14 7.42
CA ALA A 18 6.56 12.97 8.46
C ALA A 18 8.09 13.02 8.39
N THR A 19 8.73 11.88 8.18
CA THR A 19 10.19 11.71 8.35
C THR A 19 10.92 11.29 7.09
N GLY A 20 10.20 10.80 6.06
CA GLY A 20 10.79 10.15 4.90
C GLY A 20 11.14 8.68 5.13
N PHE A 21 11.11 8.20 6.36
CA PHE A 21 11.23 6.77 6.68
C PHE A 21 9.85 6.15 6.82
N GLY A 22 9.62 5.02 6.14
CA GLY A 22 8.34 4.34 6.11
C GLY A 22 8.45 2.86 6.43
N SER A 23 7.34 2.28 6.84
CA SER A 23 7.22 0.84 7.05
C SER A 23 5.79 0.40 6.79
N ALA A 24 5.64 -0.72 6.09
CA ALA A 24 4.35 -1.34 5.80
C ALA A 24 4.50 -2.85 5.74
N PHE A 25 3.40 -3.58 5.86
CA PHE A 25 3.40 -5.02 5.67
C PHE A 25 2.33 -5.47 4.68
N GLY A 26 2.63 -6.53 3.92
CA GLY A 26 1.74 -7.08 2.90
C GLY A 26 0.52 -7.80 3.49
N ILE A 27 -0.62 -7.66 2.81
CA ILE A 27 -1.89 -8.33 3.14
C ILE A 27 -2.44 -9.12 1.97
N GLY A 28 -3.34 -10.06 2.23
CA GLY A 28 -3.88 -11.02 1.26
C GLY A 28 -4.90 -10.46 0.26
N LEU A 29 -5.27 -9.16 0.35
CA LEU A 29 -6.03 -8.51 -0.72
C LEU A 29 -5.12 -8.23 -1.92
N THR A 30 -5.64 -8.31 -3.15
CA THR A 30 -4.82 -8.26 -4.36
C THR A 30 -5.36 -7.31 -5.43
N THR A 31 -4.47 -6.91 -6.31
CA THR A 31 -4.80 -6.33 -7.61
C THR A 31 -4.09 -7.14 -8.69
N SER A 32 -4.83 -7.60 -9.68
CA SER A 32 -4.29 -8.20 -10.91
C SER A 32 -4.37 -7.21 -12.05
N ALA A 33 -3.41 -7.29 -12.97
CA ALA A 33 -3.40 -6.53 -14.20
C ALA A 33 -3.17 -7.45 -15.41
N GLU A 34 -3.79 -7.11 -16.51
CA GLU A 34 -3.51 -7.62 -17.84
C GLU A 34 -3.12 -6.44 -18.72
N VAL A 35 -1.96 -6.54 -19.36
CA VAL A 35 -1.45 -5.51 -20.29
C VAL A 35 -1.28 -6.15 -21.66
N VAL A 36 -1.87 -5.51 -22.66
CA VAL A 36 -1.67 -5.85 -24.08
C VAL A 36 -0.90 -4.71 -24.72
N LEU A 37 0.37 -4.95 -25.04
CA LEU A 37 1.23 -3.97 -25.73
C LEU A 37 0.90 -3.95 -27.23
N VAL A 38 0.71 -2.74 -27.78
CA VAL A 38 0.28 -2.52 -29.19
C VAL A 38 1.21 -1.55 -29.92
N ASP A 39 1.17 -1.59 -31.25
CA ASP A 39 1.96 -0.71 -32.12
C ASP A 39 1.24 0.62 -32.42
N GLU A 40 -0.03 0.74 -32.11
CA GLU A 40 -0.79 1.98 -32.17
C GLU A 40 -0.52 2.85 -30.94
N PRO A 41 -0.31 4.18 -31.11
CA PRO A 41 -0.12 5.08 -30.00
C PRO A 41 -1.37 5.20 -29.10
N GLY A 42 -1.18 5.24 -27.79
CA GLY A 42 -2.24 5.47 -26.82
C GLY A 42 -2.26 4.41 -25.72
N VAL A 43 -2.82 4.77 -24.57
CA VAL A 43 -3.05 3.85 -23.46
C VAL A 43 -4.51 3.92 -23.06
N THR A 44 -5.16 2.77 -22.97
CA THR A 44 -6.49 2.62 -22.40
C THR A 44 -6.41 1.98 -21.03
N LEU A 45 -7.34 2.28 -20.14
CA LEU A 45 -7.43 1.66 -18.81
C LEU A 45 -8.87 1.26 -18.49
N SER A 46 -9.03 0.03 -18.04
CA SER A 46 -10.28 -0.45 -17.43
C SER A 46 -9.98 -0.96 -16.02
N VAL A 47 -10.77 -0.51 -15.04
CA VAL A 47 -10.70 -0.91 -13.63
C VAL A 47 -11.99 -1.62 -13.25
N ASN A 48 -11.91 -2.88 -12.82
CA ASN A 48 -13.07 -3.70 -12.45
C ASN A 48 -14.17 -3.71 -13.54
N GLY A 49 -13.76 -3.69 -14.82
CA GLY A 49 -14.67 -3.72 -15.98
C GLY A 49 -15.22 -2.36 -16.43
N HIS A 50 -14.86 -1.25 -15.76
CA HIS A 50 -15.28 0.10 -16.11
C HIS A 50 -14.11 0.90 -16.69
N GLU A 51 -14.36 1.68 -17.73
CA GLU A 51 -13.36 2.61 -18.28
C GLU A 51 -12.94 3.63 -17.21
N ALA A 52 -11.64 3.95 -17.19
CA ALA A 52 -11.03 4.86 -16.24
C ALA A 52 -10.00 5.78 -16.92
N ASP A 53 -9.64 6.86 -16.23
CA ASP A 53 -8.53 7.72 -16.68
C ASP A 53 -7.21 6.95 -16.74
N ALA A 54 -6.59 6.97 -17.91
CA ALA A 54 -5.37 6.22 -18.19
C ALA A 54 -4.08 7.00 -17.87
N GLY A 55 -4.17 8.25 -17.38
CA GLY A 55 -3.01 9.11 -17.20
C GLY A 55 -1.93 8.50 -16.32
N PHE A 56 -2.31 7.87 -15.20
CA PHE A 56 -1.35 7.18 -14.34
C PHE A 56 -0.77 5.93 -14.98
N ALA A 57 -1.60 5.08 -15.63
CA ALA A 57 -1.12 3.89 -16.34
C ALA A 57 -0.15 4.27 -17.47
N LYS A 58 -0.43 5.36 -18.20
CA LYS A 58 0.47 5.92 -19.21
C LYS A 58 1.82 6.31 -18.59
N GLY A 59 1.82 7.06 -17.48
CA GLY A 59 3.06 7.44 -16.79
C GLY A 59 3.89 6.24 -16.32
N LEU A 60 3.24 5.16 -15.84
CA LEU A 60 3.90 3.90 -15.48
C LEU A 60 4.59 3.25 -16.68
N LEU A 61 3.89 3.14 -17.80
CA LEU A 61 4.40 2.51 -19.02
C LEU A 61 5.50 3.36 -19.71
N GLU A 62 5.42 4.69 -19.63
CA GLU A 62 6.49 5.59 -20.08
C GLU A 62 7.75 5.40 -19.23
N GLY A 63 7.63 5.38 -17.88
CA GLY A 63 8.75 5.10 -16.99
C GLY A 63 9.33 3.68 -17.18
N PHE A 64 8.49 2.70 -17.51
CA PHE A 64 8.93 1.35 -17.84
C PHE A 64 9.80 1.37 -19.12
N LYS A 65 9.33 2.01 -20.20
CA LYS A 65 10.11 2.14 -21.46
C LYS A 65 11.43 2.88 -21.27
N GLU A 66 11.44 3.93 -20.46
CA GLU A 66 12.68 4.66 -20.15
C GLU A 66 13.71 3.79 -19.43
N SER A 67 13.23 2.89 -18.56
CA SER A 67 14.08 1.99 -17.78
C SER A 67 14.49 0.74 -18.55
N PHE A 68 13.68 0.31 -19.51
CA PHE A 68 13.87 -0.88 -20.35
C PHE A 68 13.70 -0.51 -21.84
N PRO A 69 14.72 0.13 -22.45
CA PRO A 69 14.62 0.61 -23.85
C PRO A 69 14.40 -0.50 -24.89
N GLU A 70 14.72 -1.76 -24.54
CA GLU A 70 14.44 -2.95 -25.34
C GLU A 70 12.96 -3.31 -25.42
N SER A 71 12.11 -2.70 -24.60
CA SER A 71 10.66 -2.89 -24.65
C SER A 71 10.06 -2.07 -25.79
N GLU A 72 9.83 -2.72 -26.95
CA GLU A 72 9.31 -2.07 -28.13
C GLU A 72 7.77 -2.09 -28.15
N PHE A 73 7.11 -1.00 -27.80
CA PHE A 73 5.66 -0.79 -27.98
C PHE A 73 5.35 0.71 -28.11
N LYS A 74 4.20 1.06 -28.72
CA LYS A 74 3.76 2.45 -28.86
C LYS A 74 2.59 2.80 -27.96
N GLY A 75 1.78 1.81 -27.60
CA GLY A 75 0.64 1.96 -26.72
C GLY A 75 0.32 0.66 -25.98
N ALA A 76 -0.73 0.69 -25.18
CA ALA A 76 -1.17 -0.45 -24.41
C ALA A 76 -2.65 -0.41 -24.05
N ASP A 77 -3.29 -1.58 -24.04
CA ASP A 77 -4.58 -1.78 -23.37
C ASP A 77 -4.35 -2.41 -22.01
N VAL A 78 -4.75 -1.69 -20.96
CA VAL A 78 -4.56 -2.07 -19.55
C VAL A 78 -5.90 -2.41 -18.92
N LYS A 79 -5.99 -3.58 -18.29
CA LYS A 79 -7.14 -4.01 -17.51
C LYS A 79 -6.70 -4.38 -16.12
N THR A 80 -7.33 -3.81 -15.09
CA THR A 80 -7.06 -4.18 -13.70
C THR A 80 -8.32 -4.69 -13.01
N GLN A 81 -8.11 -5.67 -12.13
CA GLN A 81 -9.12 -6.19 -11.22
C GLN A 81 -8.58 -6.13 -9.79
N SER A 82 -9.31 -5.54 -8.87
CA SER A 82 -8.84 -5.32 -7.50
C SER A 82 -9.96 -5.58 -6.48
N ASP A 83 -9.62 -6.30 -5.43
CA ASP A 83 -10.44 -6.44 -4.23
C ASP A 83 -10.02 -5.47 -3.10
N ILE A 84 -9.02 -4.62 -3.38
CA ILE A 84 -8.53 -3.61 -2.43
C ILE A 84 -9.43 -2.37 -2.51
N PRO A 85 -10.13 -1.98 -1.43
CA PRO A 85 -10.91 -0.76 -1.38
C PRO A 85 -10.09 0.49 -1.68
N GLN A 86 -10.60 1.35 -2.58
CA GLN A 86 -9.93 2.57 -2.98
C GLN A 86 -10.08 3.68 -1.92
N SER A 87 -9.12 4.59 -1.84
CA SER A 87 -9.14 5.80 -0.97
C SER A 87 -9.34 5.51 0.53
N LYS A 88 -8.99 4.30 0.99
CA LYS A 88 -9.13 3.85 2.39
C LYS A 88 -7.79 3.66 3.12
N GLY A 89 -6.66 3.97 2.48
CA GLY A 89 -5.34 3.76 3.08
C GLY A 89 -4.79 2.32 2.94
N LEU A 90 -5.36 1.51 2.05
CA LEU A 90 -5.00 0.10 1.82
C LEU A 90 -4.07 -0.12 0.62
N LYS A 91 -3.49 0.96 0.09
CA LYS A 91 -2.46 0.96 -0.95
C LYS A 91 -2.93 0.47 -2.33
N SER A 92 -4.20 0.68 -2.66
CA SER A 92 -4.77 0.27 -3.95
C SER A 92 -3.99 0.83 -5.16
N SER A 93 -3.55 2.09 -5.10
CA SER A 93 -2.75 2.70 -6.18
C SER A 93 -1.37 2.06 -6.33
N SER A 94 -0.69 1.74 -5.22
CA SER A 94 0.61 1.06 -5.25
C SER A 94 0.48 -0.38 -5.77
N ALA A 95 -0.56 -1.10 -5.34
CA ALA A 95 -0.85 -2.44 -5.84
C ALA A 95 -1.16 -2.44 -7.34
N ALA A 96 -1.96 -1.47 -7.81
CA ALA A 96 -2.25 -1.32 -9.24
C ALA A 96 -1.00 -0.99 -10.06
N ALA A 97 -0.17 -0.04 -9.59
CA ALA A 97 1.09 0.30 -10.24
C ALA A 97 2.01 -0.91 -10.40
N ASN A 98 2.22 -1.67 -9.32
CA ASN A 98 3.03 -2.87 -9.33
C ASN A 98 2.46 -3.94 -10.28
N ALA A 99 1.15 -4.19 -10.23
CA ALA A 99 0.50 -5.18 -11.09
C ALA A 99 0.64 -4.82 -12.57
N ILE A 100 0.47 -3.53 -12.93
CA ILE A 100 0.64 -3.04 -14.31
C ILE A 100 2.09 -3.20 -14.77
N LEU A 101 3.07 -2.83 -13.93
CA LEU A 101 4.49 -2.92 -14.28
C LEU A 101 4.96 -4.38 -14.41
N LEU A 102 4.49 -5.27 -13.53
CA LEU A 102 4.72 -6.71 -13.65
C LEU A 102 4.11 -7.26 -14.94
N ALA A 103 2.89 -6.84 -15.29
CA ALA A 103 2.24 -7.26 -16.53
C ALA A 103 2.93 -6.72 -17.77
N ALA A 104 3.50 -5.50 -17.73
CA ALA A 104 4.28 -4.92 -18.82
C ALA A 104 5.61 -5.68 -19.00
N ALA A 105 6.27 -6.05 -17.92
CA ALA A 105 7.50 -6.85 -17.94
C ALA A 105 7.23 -8.24 -18.56
N ASP A 106 6.17 -8.91 -18.11
CA ASP A 106 5.73 -10.21 -18.65
C ASP A 106 5.38 -10.11 -20.16
N ALA A 107 4.62 -9.06 -20.55
CA ALA A 107 4.27 -8.83 -21.96
C ALA A 107 5.50 -8.58 -22.85
N SER A 108 6.53 -7.93 -22.31
CA SER A 108 7.79 -7.62 -23.03
C SER A 108 8.81 -8.73 -22.96
N GLY A 109 8.59 -9.80 -22.17
CA GLY A 109 9.56 -10.86 -21.92
C GLY A 109 10.81 -10.39 -21.15
N ILE A 110 10.68 -9.33 -20.34
CA ILE A 110 11.76 -8.72 -19.57
C ILE A 110 11.75 -9.28 -18.14
N GLU A 111 12.87 -9.84 -17.72
CA GLU A 111 13.11 -10.20 -16.31
C GLU A 111 13.59 -8.96 -15.55
N ALA A 112 12.65 -8.26 -14.90
CA ALA A 112 12.93 -7.04 -14.15
C ALA A 112 13.05 -7.34 -12.65
N ASP A 113 14.00 -6.66 -11.97
CA ASP A 113 14.07 -6.69 -10.51
C ASP A 113 12.81 -6.03 -9.91
N SER A 114 12.24 -6.64 -8.89
CA SER A 114 11.01 -6.16 -8.24
C SER A 114 11.16 -4.74 -7.68
N LEU A 115 12.31 -4.39 -7.10
CA LEU A 115 12.53 -3.06 -6.54
C LEU A 115 12.76 -2.01 -7.63
N ASP A 116 13.26 -2.38 -8.81
CA ASP A 116 13.36 -1.46 -9.95
C ASP A 116 11.97 -1.13 -10.47
N LEU A 117 11.05 -2.11 -10.59
CA LEU A 117 9.65 -1.84 -10.91
C LEU A 117 8.99 -0.95 -9.85
N VAL A 118 9.24 -1.20 -8.57
CA VAL A 118 8.73 -0.34 -7.47
C VAL A 118 9.26 1.09 -7.61
N ARG A 119 10.53 1.29 -7.97
CA ARG A 119 11.11 2.63 -8.19
C ARG A 119 10.45 3.35 -9.37
N ILE A 120 10.18 2.63 -10.46
CA ILE A 120 9.43 3.19 -11.60
C ILE A 120 8.04 3.64 -11.14
N GLY A 121 7.31 2.79 -10.43
CA GLY A 121 5.98 3.10 -9.89
C GLY A 121 5.99 4.31 -8.95
N ALA A 122 6.98 4.39 -8.05
CA ALA A 122 7.12 5.51 -7.13
C ALA A 122 7.39 6.84 -7.85
N LYS A 123 8.28 6.86 -8.85
CA LYS A 123 8.57 8.05 -9.68
C LYS A 123 7.33 8.48 -10.47
N ALA A 124 6.64 7.55 -11.12
CA ALA A 124 5.40 7.82 -11.85
C ALA A 124 4.29 8.36 -10.91
N SER A 125 4.18 7.84 -9.69
CA SER A 125 3.22 8.31 -8.69
C SER A 125 3.47 9.77 -8.27
N ILE A 126 4.72 10.20 -8.19
CA ILE A 126 5.08 11.60 -7.94
C ILE A 126 4.74 12.46 -9.16
N ALA A 127 5.18 12.05 -10.34
CA ALA A 127 5.01 12.80 -11.58
C ALA A 127 3.52 13.01 -11.95
N CYS A 128 2.68 12.00 -11.71
CA CYS A 128 1.24 12.07 -11.95
C CYS A 128 0.44 12.66 -10.77
N GLY A 129 1.09 13.09 -9.69
CA GLY A 129 0.41 13.68 -8.54
C GLY A 129 -0.44 12.69 -7.72
N VAL A 130 -0.22 11.39 -7.87
CA VAL A 130 -0.91 10.32 -7.11
C VAL A 130 -0.38 10.22 -5.69
N SER A 131 0.90 10.47 -5.50
CA SER A 131 1.57 10.43 -4.20
C SER A 131 2.47 11.63 -3.98
N VAL A 132 2.68 11.97 -2.69
CA VAL A 132 3.58 13.07 -2.27
C VAL A 132 5.03 12.61 -2.18
N THR A 133 5.24 11.38 -1.71
CA THR A 133 6.56 10.80 -1.40
C THR A 133 6.93 9.66 -2.34
N GLY A 134 6.10 9.38 -3.34
CA GLY A 134 6.18 8.19 -4.17
C GLY A 134 5.69 6.91 -3.48
N ALA A 135 5.42 6.95 -2.16
CA ALA A 135 4.92 5.83 -1.36
C ALA A 135 5.75 4.55 -1.57
N PHE A 136 7.08 4.69 -1.54
CA PHE A 136 8.00 3.58 -1.83
C PHE A 136 7.87 2.43 -0.81
N ASP A 137 7.60 2.75 0.47
CA ASP A 137 7.24 1.79 1.53
C ASP A 137 6.01 0.97 1.17
N ASP A 138 4.95 1.65 0.78
CA ASP A 138 3.67 1.03 0.41
C ASP A 138 3.83 0.12 -0.81
N ALA A 139 4.49 0.62 -1.86
CA ALA A 139 4.74 -0.14 -3.08
C ALA A 139 5.66 -1.35 -2.84
N SER A 140 6.70 -1.19 -1.99
CA SER A 140 7.59 -2.29 -1.62
C SER A 140 6.83 -3.39 -0.86
N ALA A 141 5.99 -3.04 0.13
CA ALA A 141 5.18 -4.02 0.86
C ALA A 141 4.15 -4.71 -0.06
N CYS A 142 3.52 -3.96 -0.97
CA CYS A 142 2.62 -4.52 -1.98
C CYS A 142 3.32 -5.48 -2.94
N MET A 143 4.55 -5.20 -3.33
CA MET A 143 5.33 -6.04 -4.24
C MET A 143 5.86 -7.29 -3.54
N LEU A 144 6.62 -7.09 -2.47
CA LEU A 144 7.41 -8.13 -1.83
C LEU A 144 6.62 -8.98 -0.83
N GLY A 145 5.56 -8.43 -0.22
CA GLY A 145 4.97 -9.02 0.99
C GLY A 145 5.87 -8.84 2.21
N GLY A 146 5.51 -9.48 3.32
CA GLY A 146 6.23 -9.32 4.57
C GLY A 146 6.22 -7.89 5.09
N LEU A 147 7.10 -7.59 6.02
CA LEU A 147 7.30 -6.28 6.65
C LEU A 147 8.52 -5.60 6.03
N VAL A 148 8.33 -4.42 5.48
CA VAL A 148 9.42 -3.62 4.90
C VAL A 148 9.70 -2.37 5.72
N PHE A 149 10.97 -1.97 5.77
CA PHE A 149 11.45 -0.69 6.28
C PHE A 149 12.16 0.03 5.15
N THR A 150 11.83 1.29 4.91
CA THR A 150 12.31 2.02 3.73
C THR A 150 12.77 3.44 4.05
N ASP A 151 13.70 3.92 3.26
CA ASP A 151 14.00 5.34 3.08
C ASP A 151 13.34 5.80 1.76
N ASN A 152 12.18 6.44 1.88
CA ASN A 152 11.40 6.87 0.71
C ASN A 152 12.07 8.01 -0.06
N ARG A 153 12.89 8.84 0.60
CA ARG A 153 13.60 9.94 -0.06
C ARG A 153 14.60 9.42 -1.10
N ASN A 154 15.28 8.31 -0.74
CA ASN A 154 16.30 7.67 -1.58
C ASN A 154 15.76 6.43 -2.31
N MET A 155 14.45 6.13 -2.18
CA MET A 155 13.80 4.93 -2.73
C MET A 155 14.60 3.66 -2.43
N ARG A 156 15.00 3.50 -1.16
CA ARG A 156 15.86 2.43 -0.69
C ARG A 156 15.14 1.54 0.33
N LEU A 157 15.17 0.24 0.08
CA LEU A 157 14.79 -0.76 1.06
C LEU A 157 15.90 -0.85 2.13
N ILE A 158 15.55 -0.60 3.39
CA ILE A 158 16.48 -0.70 4.54
C ILE A 158 16.49 -2.14 5.04
N GLU A 159 15.31 -2.72 5.24
CA GLU A 159 15.15 -4.06 5.76
C GLU A 159 13.85 -4.69 5.27
N HIS A 160 13.84 -6.02 5.13
CA HIS A 160 12.70 -6.83 4.78
C HIS A 160 12.64 -8.05 5.70
N ARG A 161 11.54 -8.21 6.42
CA ARG A 161 11.29 -9.30 7.38
C ARG A 161 9.98 -10.00 7.05
N LYS A 162 9.83 -11.25 7.49
CA LYS A 162 8.52 -11.91 7.52
C LYS A 162 7.67 -11.34 8.65
N MET A 163 6.38 -11.19 8.41
CA MET A 163 5.39 -10.98 9.45
C MET A 163 4.95 -12.35 10.01
N PRO A 164 4.64 -12.45 11.31
CA PRO A 164 4.15 -13.68 11.89
C PRO A 164 2.82 -14.13 11.25
N GLU A 165 2.76 -15.38 10.81
CA GLU A 165 1.61 -15.93 10.06
C GLU A 165 0.45 -16.35 10.95
N GLU A 166 0.66 -16.40 12.28
CA GLU A 166 -0.39 -16.71 13.23
C GLU A 166 -1.47 -15.63 13.35
N PHE A 167 -1.28 -14.46 12.72
CA PHE A 167 -2.25 -13.37 12.75
C PHE A 167 -3.21 -13.40 11.56
N ALA A 168 -4.49 -13.21 11.85
CA ALA A 168 -5.48 -12.70 10.91
C ALA A 168 -5.40 -11.18 10.87
N VAL A 169 -5.72 -10.60 9.74
CA VAL A 169 -5.84 -9.15 9.55
C VAL A 169 -7.31 -8.80 9.44
N VAL A 170 -7.80 -7.98 10.36
CA VAL A 170 -9.13 -7.39 10.29
C VAL A 170 -8.97 -5.92 9.92
N ILE A 171 -9.67 -5.47 8.88
CA ILE A 171 -9.60 -4.11 8.40
C ILE A 171 -10.97 -3.48 8.60
N HIS A 172 -11.09 -2.56 9.54
CA HIS A 172 -12.31 -1.77 9.69
C HIS A 172 -12.25 -0.58 8.74
N ILE A 173 -13.32 -0.41 7.95
CA ILE A 173 -13.45 0.66 6.96
C ILE A 173 -14.61 1.55 7.38
N PRO A 174 -14.36 2.67 8.06
CA PRO A 174 -15.41 3.62 8.41
C PRO A 174 -15.98 4.29 7.15
N ASP A 175 -17.19 4.85 7.31
CA ASP A 175 -17.78 5.68 6.27
C ASP A 175 -16.90 6.90 5.98
N GLY A 176 -17.00 7.42 4.74
CA GLY A 176 -16.21 8.54 4.26
C GLY A 176 -14.88 8.12 3.62
N GLU A 177 -14.23 9.09 3.01
CA GLU A 177 -12.96 8.96 2.29
C GLU A 177 -12.03 10.11 2.65
N ILE A 178 -10.73 9.82 2.73
CA ILE A 178 -9.69 10.84 2.88
C ILE A 178 -8.74 10.69 1.69
N PRO A 179 -8.92 11.49 0.63
CA PRO A 179 -7.98 11.51 -0.48
C PRO A 179 -6.57 11.86 0.02
N THR A 180 -5.56 11.15 -0.47
CA THR A 180 -4.17 11.35 -0.03
C THR A 180 -3.70 12.80 -0.17
N LEU A 181 -4.18 13.52 -1.19
CA LEU A 181 -3.85 14.93 -1.41
C LEU A 181 -4.49 15.87 -0.38
N ALA A 182 -5.61 15.49 0.23
CA ALA A 182 -6.30 16.26 1.27
C ALA A 182 -5.73 16.01 2.68
N PHE A 183 -4.78 15.09 2.83
CA PHE A 183 -4.16 14.78 4.11
C PHE A 183 -3.42 16.00 4.68
N PRO A 184 -3.62 16.36 5.97
CA PRO A 184 -3.04 17.55 6.60
C PRO A 184 -1.55 17.34 6.94
N LYS A 185 -0.71 17.37 5.89
CA LYS A 185 0.73 17.06 5.96
C LYS A 185 1.48 17.85 7.01
N ASP A 186 1.20 19.14 7.14
CA ASP A 186 1.92 20.00 8.08
C ASP A 186 1.60 19.66 9.54
N LYS A 187 0.33 19.34 9.85
CA LYS A 187 -0.05 18.84 11.17
C LYS A 187 0.65 17.51 11.50
N PHE A 188 0.75 16.64 10.52
CA PHE A 188 1.42 15.34 10.70
C PHE A 188 2.94 15.51 10.81
N LYS A 189 3.57 16.37 9.99
CA LYS A 189 5.00 16.70 10.09
C LYS A 189 5.38 17.31 11.42
N ALA A 190 4.49 18.06 12.06
CA ALA A 190 4.74 18.58 13.40
C ALA A 190 4.95 17.47 14.44
N ARG A 191 4.53 16.23 14.13
CA ARG A 191 4.71 15.03 14.96
C ARG A 191 5.91 14.17 14.55
N SER A 192 6.83 14.70 13.74
CA SER A 192 7.98 13.94 13.21
C SER A 192 8.77 13.20 14.28
N LYS A 193 8.98 13.80 15.46
CA LYS A 193 9.70 13.15 16.58
C LYS A 193 8.96 11.91 17.12
N GLU A 194 7.63 11.96 17.21
CA GLU A 194 6.80 10.84 17.65
C GLU A 194 6.83 9.71 16.62
N VAL A 195 6.73 10.07 15.33
CA VAL A 195 6.79 9.12 14.21
C VAL A 195 8.17 8.49 14.08
N GLU A 196 9.24 9.26 14.30
CA GLU A 196 10.62 8.77 14.32
C GLU A 196 10.85 7.76 15.45
N ALA A 197 10.40 8.07 16.66
CA ALA A 197 10.46 7.16 17.80
C ALA A 197 9.66 5.85 17.53
N ALA A 198 8.49 5.96 16.89
CA ALA A 198 7.72 4.79 16.49
C ALA A 198 8.46 3.96 15.43
N PHE A 199 9.17 4.61 14.49
CA PHE A 199 9.99 3.91 13.48
C PHE A 199 11.15 3.13 14.14
N GLU A 200 11.90 3.78 15.05
CA GLU A 200 12.98 3.13 15.79
C GLU A 200 12.47 1.93 16.61
N LYS A 201 11.30 2.07 17.23
CA LYS A 201 10.63 1.01 17.96
C LYS A 201 10.28 -0.18 17.06
N ALA A 202 9.73 0.09 15.88
CA ALA A 202 9.41 -0.94 14.88
C ALA A 202 10.66 -1.66 14.38
N VAL A 203 11.74 -0.93 14.08
CA VAL A 203 13.03 -1.50 13.65
C VAL A 203 13.63 -2.39 14.76
N SER A 204 13.51 -1.99 16.03
CA SER A 204 13.97 -2.80 17.16
C SER A 204 13.13 -4.04 17.48
N GLY A 205 11.98 -4.23 16.76
CA GLY A 205 11.12 -5.42 16.85
C GLY A 205 9.75 -5.19 17.48
N ASP A 206 9.49 -4.05 18.12
CA ASP A 206 8.19 -3.73 18.68
C ASP A 206 7.27 -3.08 17.62
N VAL A 207 6.94 -3.88 16.61
CA VAL A 207 6.10 -3.47 15.47
C VAL A 207 4.66 -3.15 15.92
N PHE A 208 4.15 -3.87 16.90
CA PHE A 208 2.74 -3.76 17.31
C PHE A 208 2.47 -2.42 18.02
N SER A 209 3.33 -2.03 18.93
CA SER A 209 3.24 -0.70 19.56
C SER A 209 3.43 0.41 18.52
N ALA A 210 4.35 0.23 17.57
CA ALA A 210 4.62 1.21 16.54
C ALA A 210 3.40 1.44 15.61
N ILE A 211 2.65 0.39 15.26
CA ILE A 211 1.39 0.50 14.51
C ILE A 211 0.41 1.43 15.23
N TYR A 212 0.24 1.25 16.54
CA TYR A 212 -0.68 2.08 17.32
C TYR A 212 -0.19 3.53 17.42
N GLU A 213 1.08 3.74 17.76
CA GLU A 213 1.67 5.08 17.96
C GLU A 213 1.64 5.91 16.68
N ASN A 214 2.03 5.30 15.55
CA ASN A 214 1.90 5.95 14.23
C ASN A 214 0.44 6.21 13.88
N GLY A 215 -0.45 5.24 14.10
CA GLY A 215 -1.89 5.37 13.87
C GLY A 215 -2.52 6.50 14.69
N ARG A 216 -2.08 6.69 15.95
CA ARG A 216 -2.46 7.80 16.80
C ARG A 216 -2.03 9.15 16.21
N CYS A 217 -0.78 9.26 15.77
CA CYS A 217 -0.29 10.48 15.11
C CYS A 217 -1.11 10.85 13.86
N VAL A 218 -1.46 9.85 13.05
CA VAL A 218 -2.33 10.04 11.89
C VAL A 218 -3.74 10.46 12.32
N GLY A 219 -4.38 9.71 13.23
CA GLY A 219 -5.75 9.94 13.67
C GLY A 219 -5.97 11.31 14.28
N GLU A 220 -5.03 11.78 15.13
CA GLU A 220 -5.07 13.12 15.70
C GLU A 220 -4.85 14.21 14.65
N SER A 221 -4.03 13.94 13.62
CA SER A 221 -3.81 14.90 12.53
C SER A 221 -5.06 15.10 11.68
N ILE A 222 -5.82 14.04 11.42
CA ILE A 222 -7.06 14.10 10.63
C ILE A 222 -8.34 14.30 11.47
N GLY A 223 -8.21 14.34 12.79
CA GLY A 223 -9.30 14.66 13.70
C GLY A 223 -10.25 13.52 14.06
N ILE A 224 -9.87 12.25 13.80
CA ILE A 224 -10.69 11.06 14.16
C ILE A 224 -10.17 10.31 15.40
N GLY A 225 -8.97 10.66 15.91
CA GLY A 225 -8.36 10.05 17.08
C GLY A 225 -8.05 8.56 16.89
N THR A 226 -8.15 7.80 18.00
CA THR A 226 -7.78 6.37 18.08
C THR A 226 -8.95 5.44 18.39
N ILE A 227 -10.19 5.94 18.36
CA ILE A 227 -11.38 5.25 18.90
C ILE A 227 -11.49 3.80 18.41
N THR A 228 -11.34 3.55 17.11
CA THR A 228 -11.44 2.19 16.56
C THR A 228 -10.28 1.31 17.01
N ALA A 229 -9.06 1.85 17.05
CA ALA A 229 -7.89 1.11 17.51
C ALA A 229 -8.01 0.77 19.01
N ASP A 230 -8.49 1.70 19.84
CA ASP A 230 -8.69 1.49 21.27
C ASP A 230 -9.75 0.41 21.55
N LYS A 231 -10.87 0.42 20.80
CA LYS A 231 -11.89 -0.63 20.85
C LYS A 231 -11.30 -1.98 20.47
N ALA A 232 -10.51 -2.05 19.40
CA ALA A 232 -9.88 -3.29 18.96
C ALA A 232 -8.91 -3.84 20.01
N LEU A 233 -8.08 -2.99 20.62
CA LEU A 233 -7.18 -3.40 21.69
C LEU A 233 -7.93 -3.84 22.95
N ALA A 234 -9.02 -3.16 23.32
CA ALA A 234 -9.90 -3.57 24.42
C ALA A 234 -10.57 -4.95 24.14
N ALA A 235 -10.87 -5.25 22.87
CA ALA A 235 -11.34 -6.56 22.41
C ALA A 235 -10.20 -7.59 22.24
N LYS A 236 -8.99 -7.32 22.78
CA LYS A 236 -7.81 -8.19 22.78
C LYS A 236 -7.16 -8.41 21.40
N ALA A 237 -7.25 -7.44 20.49
CA ALA A 237 -6.36 -7.42 19.35
C ALA A 237 -4.90 -7.30 19.80
N SER A 238 -3.97 -7.87 19.03
CA SER A 238 -2.53 -7.78 19.31
C SER A 238 -1.94 -6.44 18.87
N ALA A 239 -2.49 -5.85 17.81
CA ALA A 239 -2.14 -4.50 17.34
C ALA A 239 -3.32 -3.89 16.59
N ALA A 240 -3.44 -2.56 16.63
CA ALA A 240 -4.40 -1.82 15.84
C ALA A 240 -3.89 -0.40 15.56
N GLY A 241 -4.09 0.11 14.34
CA GLY A 241 -3.72 1.47 13.98
C GLY A 241 -4.27 1.89 12.62
N ILE A 242 -4.37 3.22 12.42
CA ILE A 242 -4.82 3.77 11.14
C ILE A 242 -3.75 3.52 10.07
N SER A 243 -4.18 3.02 8.92
CA SER A 243 -3.30 2.72 7.79
C SER A 243 -3.22 3.89 6.80
N GLY A 244 -2.01 4.23 6.39
CA GLY A 244 -1.74 5.31 5.43
C GLY A 244 -2.22 6.66 5.92
N THR A 245 -3.00 7.33 5.09
CA THR A 245 -3.68 8.59 5.41
C THR A 245 -5.08 8.39 6.02
N GLY A 246 -5.45 7.13 6.27
CA GLY A 246 -6.76 6.74 6.78
C GLY A 246 -7.85 6.69 5.69
N PRO A 247 -9.12 6.55 6.11
CA PRO A 247 -9.57 6.37 7.49
C PRO A 247 -9.53 4.91 8.00
N ALA A 248 -9.17 3.92 7.16
CA ALA A 248 -9.21 2.52 7.57
C ALA A 248 -8.23 2.23 8.71
N THR A 249 -8.68 1.37 9.64
CA THR A 249 -7.87 0.85 10.74
C THR A 249 -7.53 -0.61 10.46
N GLY A 250 -6.22 -0.90 10.40
CA GLY A 250 -5.69 -2.26 10.34
C GLY A 250 -5.55 -2.84 11.74
N ILE A 251 -5.98 -4.08 11.91
CA ILE A 251 -6.03 -4.77 13.21
C ILE A 251 -5.41 -6.16 13.03
N LEU A 252 -4.48 -6.52 13.89
CA LEU A 252 -3.88 -7.84 13.95
C LEU A 252 -4.47 -8.63 15.11
N VAL A 253 -5.05 -9.77 14.81
CA VAL A 253 -5.67 -10.67 15.79
C VAL A 253 -5.07 -12.06 15.62
N LYS A 254 -4.69 -12.75 16.70
CA LYS A 254 -4.29 -14.15 16.58
C LYS A 254 -5.42 -14.98 15.99
N LYS A 255 -5.13 -15.81 15.01
CA LYS A 255 -6.15 -16.63 14.29
C LYS A 255 -7.02 -17.43 15.25
N GLU A 256 -6.42 -17.97 16.32
CA GLU A 256 -7.14 -18.73 17.37
C GLU A 256 -8.17 -17.89 18.13
N ASN A 257 -7.99 -16.56 18.19
CA ASN A 257 -8.86 -15.62 18.92
C ASN A 257 -9.82 -14.85 17.98
N LEU A 258 -9.78 -15.07 16.67
CA LEU A 258 -10.52 -14.26 15.70
C LEU A 258 -12.03 -14.27 15.95
N ALA A 259 -12.63 -15.44 16.23
CA ALA A 259 -14.07 -15.54 16.47
C ALA A 259 -14.49 -14.74 17.72
N SER A 260 -13.80 -14.93 18.85
CA SER A 260 -14.07 -14.19 20.08
C SER A 260 -13.79 -12.70 19.97
N PHE A 261 -12.80 -12.31 19.15
CA PHE A 261 -12.53 -10.90 18.84
C PHE A 261 -13.72 -10.27 18.09
N LEU A 262 -14.22 -10.93 17.04
CA LEU A 262 -15.34 -10.41 16.24
C LEU A 262 -16.62 -10.28 17.06
N ASP A 263 -16.87 -11.19 18.00
CA ASP A 263 -18.03 -11.14 18.92
C ASP A 263 -17.98 -9.91 19.85
N ILE A 264 -16.77 -9.44 20.21
CA ILE A 264 -16.58 -8.32 21.17
C ILE A 264 -16.46 -6.99 20.42
N PHE A 265 -15.78 -6.99 19.23
CA PHE A 265 -15.44 -5.77 18.51
C PHE A 265 -16.65 -5.07 17.88
N GLU A 266 -17.70 -5.81 17.52
CA GLU A 266 -19.04 -5.35 17.05
C GLU A 266 -19.04 -4.27 15.95
N GLU A 267 -17.90 -3.93 15.34
CA GLU A 267 -17.85 -2.93 14.27
C GLU A 267 -18.30 -3.54 12.95
N LYS A 268 -19.15 -2.80 12.24
CA LYS A 268 -19.58 -3.16 10.87
C LYS A 268 -18.51 -2.76 9.86
N ASN A 269 -18.66 -3.19 8.61
CA ASN A 269 -17.76 -2.85 7.50
C ASN A 269 -16.31 -3.31 7.73
N CYS A 270 -16.14 -4.54 8.22
CA CYS A 270 -14.84 -5.17 8.36
C CYS A 270 -14.55 -6.12 7.20
N ILE A 271 -13.33 -6.05 6.67
CA ILE A 271 -12.75 -7.05 5.77
C ILE A 271 -11.82 -7.92 6.59
N ILE A 272 -11.93 -9.24 6.44
CA ILE A 272 -11.03 -10.21 7.06
C ILE A 272 -10.11 -10.74 5.97
N THR A 273 -8.81 -10.66 6.20
CA THR A 273 -7.78 -11.17 5.30
C THR A 273 -6.62 -11.75 6.10
N THR A 274 -5.52 -12.03 5.44
CA THR A 274 -4.32 -12.61 6.05
C THR A 274 -3.13 -11.68 5.92
N VAL A 275 -2.09 -11.91 6.70
CA VAL A 275 -0.75 -11.44 6.39
C VAL A 275 -0.30 -12.13 5.11
N ARG A 276 0.36 -11.40 4.20
CA ARG A 276 1.00 -11.94 3.01
C ARG A 276 2.52 -11.77 3.15
N ASN A 277 3.23 -12.86 3.18
CA ASN A 277 4.69 -12.92 3.12
C ASN A 277 5.19 -13.18 1.68
N PRO A 278 6.50 -13.09 1.41
CA PRO A 278 7.11 -13.43 0.12
C PRO A 278 6.77 -14.82 -0.37
#